data_3b2000b097410dc2c52320af76f8d647
#
_entry.id   3b2000b097410dc2c52320af76f8d647
#
_cell.length_a   1.000
_cell.length_b   1.000
_cell.length_c   1.000
_cell.angle_alpha   90.00
_cell.angle_beta   90.00
_cell.angle_gamma   90.00
#
_symmetry.space_group_name_H-M   'P 1'
#
loop_
_entity.id
_entity.type
_entity.pdbx_description
1 polymer ?
#
loop_
_entity_poly.entity_id
_entity_poly.type
_entity_poly.pdbx_seq_one_letter_code
_entity_poly.pdbx_strand_id
1 'polypeptide(L)'
;MKAILQWGALGALLASASIVTLFSQSQGIQRTVVHKADVSVPGREAVIARVEIAPGAASGRHTHPGDEISYVLEGEVEILIEGQPTRKVKAGDGFVIPAGAKHDARNPGQVPLKLIGVYVVEKGKPLATPAPQ
;
A
#
# COMPACT_ATOMS: atom_id res chain seq x y z
N MET A 1 58.48 38.71 22.11
CA MET A 1 57.76 38.14 20.97
C MET A 1 56.90 37.00 21.45
N LYS A 2 55.58 37.17 21.55
CA LYS A 2 54.62 36.14 22.03
C LYS A 2 53.86 35.61 20.83
N ALA A 3 54.02 34.33 20.48
CA ALA A 3 53.31 33.66 19.43
C ALA A 3 51.91 33.24 19.97
N ILE A 4 50.85 33.69 19.30
CA ILE A 4 49.45 33.31 19.62
C ILE A 4 49.13 32.12 18.74
N LEU A 5 48.87 30.95 19.38
CA LEU A 5 48.40 29.76 18.72
C LEU A 5 46.87 29.86 18.56
N GLN A 6 46.39 29.97 17.33
CA GLN A 6 44.93 29.89 17.03
C GLN A 6 44.55 28.43 16.83
N TRP A 7 43.62 27.96 17.67
CA TRP A 7 42.98 26.65 17.54
C TRP A 7 41.76 26.82 16.65
N GLY A 8 41.83 26.27 15.44
CA GLY A 8 40.69 26.16 14.57
C GLY A 8 39.81 24.99 14.98
N ALA A 9 38.56 25.30 15.40
CA ALA A 9 37.56 24.28 15.65
C ALA A 9 36.99 23.78 14.32
N LEU A 10 37.30 22.53 13.95
CA LEU A 10 36.60 21.82 12.87
C LEU A 10 35.21 21.41 13.36
N GLY A 11 34.20 22.13 12.92
CA GLY A 11 32.82 21.71 13.10
C GLY A 11 32.47 20.58 12.11
N ALA A 12 32.27 19.37 12.62
CA ALA A 12 31.75 18.28 11.81
C ALA A 12 30.24 18.47 11.60
N LEU A 13 29.81 18.81 10.37
CA LEU A 13 28.41 18.76 9.96
C LEU A 13 27.99 17.28 9.81
N LEU A 14 27.21 16.79 10.74
CA LEU A 14 26.51 15.52 10.59
C LEU A 14 25.31 15.73 9.65
N ALA A 15 25.47 15.35 8.40
CA ALA A 15 24.38 15.28 7.45
C ALA A 15 23.50 14.08 7.80
N SER A 16 22.35 14.34 8.39
CA SER A 16 21.32 13.32 8.62
C SER A 16 20.69 12.94 7.28
N ALA A 17 21.11 11.84 6.70
CA ALA A 17 20.47 11.26 5.52
C ALA A 17 19.13 10.65 5.94
N SER A 18 18.03 11.37 5.67
CA SER A 18 16.67 10.81 5.76
C SER A 18 16.52 9.74 4.68
N ILE A 19 16.49 8.47 5.07
CA ILE A 19 16.17 7.37 4.17
C ILE A 19 14.68 7.46 3.87
N VAL A 20 14.33 8.10 2.75
CA VAL A 20 13.00 8.00 2.16
C VAL A 20 12.89 6.59 1.58
N THR A 21 12.20 5.69 2.27
CA THR A 21 11.85 4.38 1.73
C THR A 21 10.84 4.61 0.60
N LEU A 22 11.34 4.65 -0.62
CA LEU A 22 10.53 4.61 -1.84
C LEU A 22 9.89 3.22 -1.90
N PHE A 23 8.64 3.11 -1.48
CA PHE A 23 7.82 1.95 -1.82
C PHE A 23 7.73 1.91 -3.33
N SER A 24 8.33 0.90 -3.95
CA SER A 24 8.15 0.63 -5.38
C SER A 24 6.68 0.29 -5.60
N GLN A 25 5.89 1.29 -5.99
CA GLN A 25 4.56 1.04 -6.52
C GLN A 25 4.74 0.31 -7.84
N SER A 26 4.09 -0.84 -8.01
CA SER A 26 4.05 -1.50 -9.31
C SER A 26 3.52 -0.52 -10.35
N GLN A 27 4.13 -0.50 -11.56
CA GLN A 27 3.73 0.44 -12.60
C GLN A 27 2.24 0.27 -12.90
N GLY A 28 1.49 1.38 -12.88
CA GLY A 28 0.06 1.40 -13.21
C GLY A 28 -0.89 1.22 -12.02
N ILE A 29 -0.40 1.13 -10.78
CA ILE A 29 -1.25 1.21 -9.60
C ILE A 29 -0.89 2.43 -8.75
N GLN A 30 -1.91 3.13 -8.26
CA GLN A 30 -1.79 4.21 -7.29
C GLN A 30 -2.68 3.93 -6.10
N ARG A 31 -2.11 3.95 -4.90
CA ARG A 31 -2.86 3.85 -3.63
C ARG A 31 -2.63 5.11 -2.81
N THR A 32 -3.72 5.82 -2.51
CA THR A 32 -3.69 7.05 -1.72
C THR A 32 -4.47 6.84 -0.43
N VAL A 33 -3.78 6.81 0.71
CA VAL A 33 -4.43 6.74 2.03
C VAL A 33 -5.17 8.06 2.26
N VAL A 34 -6.47 7.96 2.53
CA VAL A 34 -7.34 9.13 2.79
C VAL A 34 -7.70 9.28 4.27
N HIS A 35 -7.67 8.17 5.01
CA HIS A 35 -7.87 8.21 6.47
C HIS A 35 -7.26 7.00 7.14
N LYS A 36 -6.85 7.17 8.40
CA LYS A 36 -6.31 6.11 9.24
C LYS A 36 -6.67 6.38 10.69
N ALA A 37 -7.23 5.39 11.38
CA ALA A 37 -7.63 5.50 12.78
C ALA A 37 -7.66 4.14 13.46
N ASP A 38 -7.53 4.15 14.80
CA ASP A 38 -7.73 2.96 15.61
C ASP A 38 -9.18 2.48 15.50
N VAL A 39 -9.36 1.17 15.53
CA VAL A 39 -10.68 0.54 15.64
C VAL A 39 -10.86 -0.07 17.03
N SER A 40 -12.08 -0.54 17.35
CA SER A 40 -12.41 -1.10 18.66
C SER A 40 -11.65 -2.39 19.00
N VAL A 41 -11.01 -3.04 18.02
CA VAL A 41 -10.20 -4.25 18.24
C VAL A 41 -8.79 -3.83 18.67
N PRO A 42 -8.32 -4.21 19.86
CA PRO A 42 -7.00 -3.84 20.33
C PRO A 42 -5.88 -4.23 19.35
N GLY A 43 -4.91 -3.32 19.15
CA GLY A 43 -3.78 -3.54 18.25
C GLY A 43 -4.09 -3.47 16.75
N ARG A 44 -5.32 -3.10 16.39
CA ARG A 44 -5.76 -2.94 14.99
C ARG A 44 -6.07 -1.47 14.67
N GLU A 45 -5.90 -1.14 13.40
CA GLU A 45 -6.28 0.15 12.81
C GLU A 45 -7.02 -0.07 11.50
N ALA A 46 -7.92 0.85 11.17
CA ALA A 46 -8.50 0.94 9.84
C ALA A 46 -7.68 1.92 9.00
N VAL A 47 -7.33 1.50 7.80
CA VAL A 47 -6.71 2.34 6.77
C VAL A 47 -7.71 2.42 5.61
N ILE A 48 -8.15 3.62 5.26
CA ILE A 48 -9.03 3.84 4.12
C ILE A 48 -8.21 4.44 2.99
N ALA A 49 -8.23 3.81 1.83
CA ALA A 49 -7.47 4.26 0.67
C ALA A 49 -8.31 4.30 -0.61
N ARG A 50 -8.03 5.29 -1.45
CA ARG A 50 -8.41 5.23 -2.87
C ARG A 50 -7.34 4.45 -3.60
N VAL A 51 -7.78 3.52 -4.44
CA VAL A 51 -6.89 2.71 -5.28
C VAL A 51 -7.31 2.89 -6.74
N GLU A 52 -6.36 3.22 -7.58
CA GLU A 52 -6.54 3.31 -9.03
C GLU A 52 -5.57 2.34 -9.71
N ILE A 53 -6.09 1.56 -10.65
CA ILE A 53 -5.31 0.63 -11.46
C ILE A 53 -5.54 0.98 -12.93
N ALA A 54 -4.47 1.32 -13.63
CA ALA A 54 -4.54 1.66 -15.05
C ALA A 54 -5.03 0.47 -15.89
N PRO A 55 -5.61 0.71 -17.08
CA PRO A 55 -6.00 -0.36 -18.00
C PRO A 55 -4.85 -1.35 -18.25
N GLY A 56 -5.13 -2.64 -18.11
CA GLY A 56 -4.16 -3.72 -18.30
C GLY A 56 -3.12 -3.90 -17.17
N ALA A 57 -3.12 -3.01 -16.17
CA ALA A 57 -2.19 -3.12 -15.03
C ALA A 57 -2.73 -4.03 -13.92
N ALA A 58 -1.85 -4.37 -12.98
CA ALA A 58 -2.14 -5.21 -11.82
C ALA A 58 -1.45 -4.67 -10.57
N SER A 59 -2.01 -4.99 -9.39
CA SER A 59 -1.37 -4.64 -8.12
C SER A 59 -0.07 -5.39 -7.85
N GLY A 60 0.12 -6.51 -8.53
CA GLY A 60 1.13 -7.50 -8.18
C GLY A 60 0.69 -8.34 -6.98
N ARG A 61 1.21 -9.58 -6.92
CA ARG A 61 0.87 -10.52 -5.86
C ARG A 61 1.42 -10.03 -4.52
N HIS A 62 0.54 -9.93 -3.51
CA HIS A 62 0.88 -9.41 -2.18
C HIS A 62 -0.07 -9.95 -1.11
N THR A 63 0.22 -9.58 0.14
CA THR A 63 -0.60 -9.85 1.32
C THR A 63 -0.83 -8.59 2.13
N HIS A 64 -1.87 -8.57 2.96
CA HIS A 64 -2.10 -7.54 3.99
C HIS A 64 -2.06 -8.16 5.40
N PRO A 65 -1.60 -7.43 6.43
CA PRO A 65 -1.58 -7.91 7.82
C PRO A 65 -2.97 -7.78 8.49
N GLY A 66 -4.04 -8.00 7.76
CA GLY A 66 -5.42 -7.92 8.16
C GLY A 66 -6.36 -8.04 6.97
N ASP A 67 -7.65 -7.86 7.20
CA ASP A 67 -8.67 -7.96 6.16
C ASP A 67 -8.67 -6.72 5.27
N GLU A 68 -8.85 -6.92 3.97
CA GLU A 68 -9.21 -5.88 3.00
C GLU A 68 -10.69 -6.00 2.66
N ILE A 69 -11.42 -4.89 2.79
CA ILE A 69 -12.83 -4.76 2.44
C ILE A 69 -12.90 -3.68 1.36
N SER A 70 -13.24 -4.05 0.14
CA SER A 70 -13.16 -3.14 -1.00
C SER A 70 -14.49 -2.99 -1.73
N TYR A 71 -14.74 -1.77 -2.23
CA TYR A 71 -15.91 -1.41 -3.03
C TYR A 71 -15.46 -0.77 -4.34
N VAL A 72 -15.94 -1.30 -5.47
CA VAL A 72 -15.58 -0.81 -6.80
C VAL A 72 -16.44 0.38 -7.18
N LEU A 73 -15.79 1.51 -7.49
CA LEU A 73 -16.43 2.75 -7.91
C LEU A 73 -16.60 2.83 -9.43
N GLU A 74 -15.54 2.46 -10.16
CA GLU A 74 -15.49 2.53 -11.64
C GLU A 74 -14.71 1.34 -12.19
N GLY A 75 -15.14 0.82 -13.33
CA GLY A 75 -14.48 -0.27 -14.03
C GLY A 75 -14.82 -1.66 -13.49
N GLU A 76 -13.96 -2.61 -13.77
CA GLU A 76 -14.06 -4.00 -13.34
C GLU A 76 -12.68 -4.46 -12.84
N VAL A 77 -12.67 -5.23 -11.78
CA VAL A 77 -11.46 -5.85 -11.24
C VAL A 77 -11.53 -7.37 -11.35
N GLU A 78 -10.44 -8.00 -11.78
CA GLU A 78 -10.21 -9.43 -11.60
C GLU A 78 -9.44 -9.63 -10.30
N ILE A 79 -10.05 -10.35 -9.36
CA ILE A 79 -9.44 -10.72 -8.09
C ILE A 79 -8.96 -12.16 -8.17
N LEU A 80 -7.63 -12.33 -7.96
CA LEU A 80 -6.97 -13.62 -7.93
C LEU A 80 -6.51 -13.89 -6.51
N ILE A 81 -7.16 -14.81 -5.80
CA ILE A 81 -6.75 -15.25 -4.45
C ILE A 81 -6.16 -16.66 -4.59
N GLU A 82 -5.02 -16.91 -3.95
CA GLU A 82 -4.37 -18.21 -3.99
C GLU A 82 -5.35 -19.31 -3.55
N GLY A 83 -5.44 -20.37 -4.38
CA GLY A 83 -6.34 -21.51 -4.11
C GLY A 83 -7.81 -21.27 -4.40
N GLN A 84 -8.19 -20.13 -4.99
CA GLN A 84 -9.57 -19.80 -5.34
C GLN A 84 -9.72 -19.52 -6.84
N PRO A 85 -10.91 -19.75 -7.43
CA PRO A 85 -11.20 -19.30 -8.78
C PRO A 85 -11.09 -17.78 -8.89
N THR A 86 -10.60 -17.29 -10.03
CA THR A 86 -10.61 -15.85 -10.34
C THR A 86 -12.03 -15.30 -10.30
N ARG A 87 -12.23 -14.18 -9.63
CA ARG A 87 -13.51 -13.48 -9.56
C ARG A 87 -13.44 -12.14 -10.29
N LYS A 88 -14.51 -11.83 -11.03
CA LYS A 88 -14.73 -10.50 -11.60
C LYS A 88 -15.69 -9.73 -10.71
N VAL A 89 -15.32 -8.50 -10.36
CA VAL A 89 -16.13 -7.60 -9.52
C VAL A 89 -16.23 -6.26 -10.24
N LYS A 90 -17.43 -5.82 -10.52
CA LYS A 90 -17.71 -4.58 -11.28
C LYS A 90 -18.10 -3.42 -10.37
N ALA A 91 -18.16 -2.24 -10.94
CA ALA A 91 -18.64 -1.04 -10.27
C ALA A 91 -20.00 -1.26 -9.60
N GLY A 92 -20.13 -0.87 -8.34
CA GLY A 92 -21.31 -1.08 -7.50
C GLY A 92 -21.24 -2.34 -6.63
N ASP A 93 -20.29 -3.24 -6.89
CA ASP A 93 -20.07 -4.45 -6.10
C ASP A 93 -18.82 -4.31 -5.19
N GLY A 94 -18.69 -5.22 -4.25
CA GLY A 94 -17.54 -5.26 -3.33
C GLY A 94 -16.97 -6.67 -3.17
N PHE A 95 -15.83 -6.72 -2.47
CA PHE A 95 -15.18 -7.98 -2.13
C PHE A 95 -14.42 -7.87 -0.81
N VAL A 96 -14.10 -9.02 -0.24
CA VAL A 96 -13.24 -9.13 0.95
C VAL A 96 -12.08 -10.05 0.62
N ILE A 97 -10.87 -9.62 1.00
CA ILE A 97 -9.65 -10.43 0.99
C ILE A 97 -9.32 -10.73 2.46
N PRO A 98 -9.29 -12.00 2.87
CA PRO A 98 -8.93 -12.36 4.24
C PRO A 98 -7.49 -12.00 4.59
N ALA A 99 -7.25 -11.74 5.87
CA ALA A 99 -5.92 -11.46 6.41
C ALA A 99 -4.88 -12.49 5.95
N GLY A 100 -3.74 -12.02 5.44
CA GLY A 100 -2.63 -12.85 5.01
C GLY A 100 -2.84 -13.64 3.71
N ALA A 101 -4.01 -13.57 3.08
CA ALA A 101 -4.25 -14.24 1.81
C ALA A 101 -3.39 -13.61 0.70
N LYS A 102 -2.64 -14.46 -0.02
CA LYS A 102 -1.89 -14.01 -1.19
C LYS A 102 -2.86 -13.75 -2.33
N HIS A 103 -2.83 -12.55 -2.87
CA HIS A 103 -3.77 -12.13 -3.90
C HIS A 103 -3.17 -11.11 -4.86
N ASP A 104 -3.85 -10.92 -5.98
CA ASP A 104 -3.57 -9.90 -6.99
C ASP A 104 -4.89 -9.29 -7.45
N ALA A 105 -4.88 -8.00 -7.77
CA ALA A 105 -6.00 -7.27 -8.35
C ALA A 105 -5.58 -6.76 -9.73
N ARG A 106 -6.32 -7.12 -10.78
CA ARG A 106 -6.02 -6.76 -12.16
C ARG A 106 -7.14 -5.95 -12.78
N ASN A 107 -6.78 -5.00 -13.59
CA ASN A 107 -7.73 -4.29 -14.43
C ASN A 107 -7.75 -4.90 -15.84
N PRO A 108 -8.74 -5.73 -16.20
CA PRO A 108 -8.82 -6.34 -17.52
C PRO A 108 -9.38 -5.41 -18.60
N GLY A 109 -9.87 -4.23 -18.19
CA GLY A 109 -10.63 -3.33 -19.03
C GLY A 109 -9.79 -2.29 -19.76
N GLN A 110 -10.51 -1.36 -20.42
CA GLN A 110 -9.94 -0.27 -21.22
C GLN A 110 -10.00 1.09 -20.49
N VAL A 111 -10.66 1.13 -19.34
CA VAL A 111 -10.78 2.33 -18.49
C VAL A 111 -10.07 2.12 -17.16
N PRO A 112 -9.63 3.19 -16.47
CA PRO A 112 -9.10 3.07 -15.14
C PRO A 112 -10.08 2.38 -14.19
N LEU A 113 -9.60 1.39 -13.44
CA LEU A 113 -10.33 0.81 -12.33
C LEU A 113 -10.13 1.71 -11.11
N LYS A 114 -11.21 2.09 -10.44
CA LYS A 114 -11.17 2.86 -9.19
C LYS A 114 -11.95 2.14 -8.10
N LEU A 115 -11.37 2.00 -6.93
CA LEU A 115 -12.03 1.40 -5.78
C LEU A 115 -11.64 2.10 -4.47
N ILE A 116 -12.46 1.91 -3.46
CA ILE A 116 -12.13 2.22 -2.07
C ILE A 116 -11.75 0.91 -1.39
N GLY A 117 -10.55 0.86 -0.84
CA GLY A 117 -10.10 -0.22 0.04
C GLY A 117 -10.13 0.23 1.49
N VAL A 118 -10.75 -0.58 2.35
CA VAL A 118 -10.70 -0.44 3.80
C VAL A 118 -9.93 -1.63 4.35
N TYR A 119 -8.81 -1.35 4.99
CA TYR A 119 -7.90 -2.37 5.53
C TYR A 119 -7.99 -2.33 7.05
N VAL A 120 -8.42 -3.43 7.68
CA VAL A 120 -8.42 -3.57 9.15
C VAL A 120 -7.20 -4.41 9.53
N VAL A 121 -6.11 -3.75 9.85
CA VAL A 121 -4.76 -4.33 9.88
C VAL A 121 -4.08 -4.17 11.23
N GLU A 122 -3.04 -4.98 11.45
CA GLU A 122 -2.16 -4.84 12.63
C GLU A 122 -1.39 -3.53 12.57
N LYS A 123 -1.40 -2.78 13.67
CA LYS A 123 -0.66 -1.52 13.80
C LYS A 123 0.85 -1.76 13.67
N GLY A 124 1.52 -0.83 13.00
CA GLY A 124 2.98 -0.84 12.85
C GLY A 124 3.53 -1.80 11.80
N LYS A 125 2.68 -2.59 11.14
CA LYS A 125 3.09 -3.44 10.01
C LYS A 125 2.91 -2.73 8.67
N PRO A 126 3.72 -3.05 7.65
CA PRO A 126 3.48 -2.57 6.28
C PRO A 126 2.09 -2.96 5.80
N LEU A 127 1.37 -2.01 5.17
CA LEU A 127 0.02 -2.26 4.68
C LEU A 127 -0.02 -3.39 3.65
N ALA A 128 0.98 -3.47 2.78
CA ALA A 128 1.11 -4.53 1.78
C ALA A 128 2.54 -5.08 1.79
N THR A 129 2.67 -6.40 1.68
CA THR A 129 3.95 -7.10 1.56
C THR A 129 3.94 -7.90 0.26
N PRO A 130 4.89 -7.69 -0.67
CA PRO A 130 5.00 -8.50 -1.87
C PRO A 130 5.09 -9.99 -1.54
N ALA A 131 4.39 -10.83 -2.31
CA ALA A 131 4.41 -12.27 -2.17
C ALA A 131 5.02 -12.90 -3.42
N PRO A 132 5.89 -13.92 -3.31
CA PRO A 132 6.44 -14.61 -4.47
C PRO A 132 5.34 -15.33 -5.27
N GLN A 133 5.64 -15.55 -6.56
CA GLN A 133 4.80 -16.30 -7.51
C GLN A 133 4.61 -17.74 -7.01
#